data_5ff6f1fcb1e67f4cda4f1f4be35a08d5
#
_entry.id   5ff6f1fcb1e67f4cda4f1f4be35a08d5
#
_cell.length_a   1.000
_cell.length_b   1.000
_cell.length_c   1.000
_cell.angle_alpha   90.00
_cell.angle_beta   90.00
_cell.angle_gamma   90.00
#
_symmetry.space_group_name_H-M   'P 1'
#
loop_
_entity.id
_entity.type
_entity.pdbx_description
1 polymer ?
#
loop_
_entity_poly.entity_id
_entity_poly.type
_entity_poly.pdbx_seq_one_letter_code
_entity_poly.pdbx_strand_id
1 'polypeptide(L)'
;CVSGCPVQVKIPEFIKKITEKDYEGAYQVIHETSSLPAVCGRVCPQETQCESKCVRGIKGEPVGIGRLERFVADWHNANVQEAPAKPISNGHKVAVIGSGPSGLTCAGDLAKKGYDVTVFEALHLAGGVLVYGIPEFRLPKAIVQKEVDGLKALGVKVETNMVIGRVVSIDELMSQYGFEAVFIGSGAGLPMFMHIPGENLCGVYSANEFLTRINLMKAYKDGSDTPIMPLAGKKVAVVGGGNVAMDAARCSKRLGADVYIA
;
A
#
# COMPACT_ATOMS: atom_id res chain seq x y z
N CYS A 1 11.81 15.21 -13.16
CA CYS A 1 11.15 14.55 -12.05
C CYS A 1 9.73 14.10 -12.39
N VAL A 2 8.88 14.95 -12.99
CA VAL A 2 7.52 14.53 -13.40
C VAL A 2 7.55 13.28 -14.28
N SER A 3 8.41 13.23 -15.29
CA SER A 3 8.57 12.06 -16.17
C SER A 3 9.08 10.80 -15.47
N GLY A 4 9.61 10.91 -14.26
CA GLY A 4 10.02 9.79 -13.43
C GLY A 4 8.93 9.30 -12.46
N CYS A 5 7.82 10.05 -12.34
CA CYS A 5 6.69 9.64 -11.52
C CYS A 5 5.68 8.87 -12.37
N PRO A 6 5.34 7.60 -12.03
CA PRO A 6 4.39 6.81 -12.83
C PRO A 6 3.01 7.45 -12.97
N VAL A 7 2.55 8.19 -11.95
CA VAL A 7 1.26 8.90 -11.95
C VAL A 7 1.40 10.40 -12.27
N GLN A 8 2.59 10.82 -12.68
CA GLN A 8 2.89 12.16 -13.19
C GLN A 8 2.49 13.32 -12.25
N VAL A 9 2.71 13.15 -10.95
CA VAL A 9 2.53 14.23 -9.97
C VAL A 9 3.27 15.49 -10.44
N LYS A 10 2.63 16.64 -10.37
CA LYS A 10 3.18 17.96 -10.74
C LYS A 10 4.22 18.41 -9.69
N ILE A 11 5.35 17.68 -9.63
CA ILE A 11 6.36 17.82 -8.57
C ILE A 11 6.88 19.25 -8.41
N PRO A 12 7.25 20.00 -9.45
CA PRO A 12 7.69 21.39 -9.29
C PRO A 12 6.62 22.28 -8.66
N GLU A 13 5.35 22.04 -8.97
CA GLU A 13 4.23 22.83 -8.49
C GLU A 13 4.00 22.62 -6.99
N PHE A 14 3.91 21.37 -6.52
CA PHE A 14 3.72 21.12 -5.09
C PHE A 14 4.93 21.61 -4.26
N ILE A 15 6.17 21.51 -4.79
CA ILE A 15 7.35 22.03 -4.10
C ILE A 15 7.29 23.58 -4.03
N LYS A 16 6.84 24.23 -5.09
CA LYS A 16 6.61 25.68 -5.08
C LYS A 16 5.63 26.06 -3.97
N LYS A 17 4.51 25.38 -3.86
CA LYS A 17 3.52 25.56 -2.80
C LYS A 17 4.13 25.42 -1.41
N ILE A 18 5.02 24.43 -1.20
CA ILE A 18 5.75 24.29 0.08
C ILE A 18 6.60 25.53 0.37
N THR A 19 7.30 26.08 -0.64
CA THR A 19 8.13 27.30 -0.43
C THR A 19 7.29 28.53 -0.07
N GLU A 20 6.05 28.56 -0.55
CA GLU A 20 5.05 29.59 -0.23
C GLU A 20 4.34 29.34 1.13
N LYS A 21 4.68 28.25 1.83
CA LYS A 21 4.03 27.76 3.07
C LYS A 21 2.54 27.40 2.88
N ASP A 22 2.11 27.19 1.65
CA ASP A 22 0.79 26.70 1.28
C ASP A 22 0.82 25.16 1.25
N TYR A 23 0.82 24.54 2.44
CA TYR A 23 0.97 23.06 2.57
C TYR A 23 -0.28 22.33 2.12
N GLU A 24 -1.47 22.91 2.34
CA GLU A 24 -2.71 22.32 1.86
C GLU A 24 -2.78 22.39 0.33
N GLY A 25 -2.44 23.53 -0.27
CA GLY A 25 -2.34 23.64 -1.73
C GLY A 25 -1.32 22.68 -2.32
N ALA A 26 -0.21 22.39 -1.61
CA ALA A 26 0.76 21.38 -2.02
C ALA A 26 0.16 19.97 -1.98
N TYR A 27 -0.62 19.64 -0.94
CA TYR A 27 -1.34 18.37 -0.85
C TYR A 27 -2.33 18.19 -2.01
N GLN A 28 -3.12 19.20 -2.30
CA GLN A 28 -4.11 19.16 -3.38
C GLN A 28 -3.45 18.90 -4.75
N VAL A 29 -2.31 19.55 -5.03
CA VAL A 29 -1.53 19.30 -6.26
C VAL A 29 -1.07 17.84 -6.35
N ILE A 30 -0.62 17.23 -5.26
CA ILE A 30 -0.25 15.81 -5.22
C ILE A 30 -1.49 14.94 -5.43
N HIS A 31 -2.59 15.27 -4.76
CA HIS A 31 -3.82 14.49 -4.72
C HIS A 31 -4.62 14.51 -6.04
N GLU A 32 -4.29 15.43 -6.97
CA GLU A 32 -4.87 15.43 -8.31
C GLU A 32 -4.64 14.11 -9.06
N THR A 33 -3.47 13.50 -8.89
CA THR A 33 -3.07 12.28 -9.62
C THR A 33 -2.63 11.13 -8.72
N SER A 34 -2.37 11.38 -7.44
CA SER A 34 -1.98 10.35 -6.44
C SER A 34 -3.07 10.20 -5.39
N SER A 35 -3.73 9.04 -5.36
CA SER A 35 -4.80 8.76 -4.39
C SER A 35 -4.28 8.32 -3.01
N LEU A 36 -2.97 8.05 -2.86
CA LEU A 36 -2.36 7.53 -1.64
C LEU A 36 -1.06 8.28 -1.28
N PRO A 37 -1.07 9.61 -1.13
CA PRO A 37 0.15 10.41 -0.96
C PRO A 37 0.93 10.06 0.31
N ALA A 38 0.26 9.78 1.44
CA ALA A 38 0.92 9.40 2.68
C ALA A 38 1.64 8.04 2.60
N VAL A 39 1.12 7.13 1.77
CA VAL A 39 1.76 5.84 1.46
C VAL A 39 2.92 6.07 0.49
N CYS A 40 2.69 6.77 -0.62
CA CYS A 40 3.70 7.00 -1.66
C CYS A 40 4.95 7.70 -1.09
N GLY A 41 4.78 8.73 -0.28
CA GLY A 41 5.88 9.44 0.37
C GLY A 41 6.74 8.57 1.33
N ARG A 42 6.27 7.34 1.68
CA ARG A 42 6.98 6.39 2.54
C ARG A 42 7.57 5.19 1.84
N VAL A 43 6.92 4.70 0.79
CA VAL A 43 7.23 3.37 0.23
C VAL A 43 7.54 3.36 -1.26
N CYS A 44 7.29 4.44 -1.99
CA CYS A 44 7.77 4.55 -3.37
C CYS A 44 9.31 4.50 -3.40
N PRO A 45 9.91 3.81 -4.37
CA PRO A 45 11.36 3.84 -4.59
C PRO A 45 11.76 5.14 -5.33
N GLN A 46 11.62 6.29 -4.65
CA GLN A 46 11.81 7.62 -5.24
C GLN A 46 13.20 7.79 -5.86
N GLU A 47 14.21 7.18 -5.25
CA GLU A 47 15.62 7.23 -5.70
C GLU A 47 15.79 6.69 -7.13
N THR A 48 14.98 5.73 -7.53
CA THR A 48 15.00 5.13 -8.88
C THR A 48 13.90 5.68 -9.81
N GLN A 49 12.99 6.47 -9.27
CA GLN A 49 11.85 7.05 -9.99
C GLN A 49 12.02 8.57 -10.15
N CYS A 50 11.24 9.36 -9.41
CA CYS A 50 11.19 10.82 -9.58
C CYS A 50 12.52 11.52 -9.22
N GLU A 51 13.22 11.07 -8.19
CA GLU A 51 14.50 11.65 -7.74
C GLU A 51 15.62 11.36 -8.74
N SER A 52 15.62 10.17 -9.37
CA SER A 52 16.61 9.83 -10.43
C SER A 52 16.51 10.75 -11.66
N LYS A 53 15.36 11.39 -11.87
CA LYS A 53 15.12 12.34 -12.96
C LYS A 53 15.18 13.80 -12.49
N CYS A 54 15.65 14.05 -11.28
CA CYS A 54 15.80 15.39 -10.76
C CYS A 54 16.97 16.12 -11.44
N VAL A 55 16.70 17.27 -12.06
CA VAL A 55 17.74 18.06 -12.75
C VAL A 55 18.83 18.57 -11.80
N ARG A 56 18.52 18.73 -10.52
CA ARG A 56 19.54 19.09 -9.53
C ARG A 56 20.54 17.96 -9.29
N GLY A 57 20.12 16.70 -9.44
CA GLY A 57 20.98 15.52 -9.33
C GLY A 57 22.09 15.46 -10.40
N ILE A 58 22.04 16.29 -11.45
CA ILE A 58 23.09 16.35 -12.48
C ILE A 58 24.38 16.99 -11.93
N LYS A 59 24.25 17.95 -11.02
CA LYS A 59 25.40 18.74 -10.48
C LYS A 59 25.49 18.69 -8.94
N GLY A 60 24.74 17.83 -8.29
CA GLY A 60 24.71 17.71 -6.82
C GLY A 60 23.68 16.71 -6.37
N GLU A 61 23.19 16.85 -5.14
CA GLU A 61 22.15 15.99 -4.60
C GLU A 61 20.76 16.30 -5.22
N PRO A 62 19.98 15.28 -5.60
CA PRO A 62 18.61 15.47 -6.01
C PRO A 62 17.76 16.05 -4.87
N VAL A 63 16.67 16.69 -5.21
CA VAL A 63 15.67 17.10 -4.21
C VAL A 63 15.04 15.85 -3.60
N GLY A 64 14.93 15.80 -2.28
CA GLY A 64 14.26 14.71 -1.55
C GLY A 64 12.74 14.76 -1.74
N ILE A 65 12.29 14.41 -2.94
CA ILE A 65 10.89 14.57 -3.39
C ILE A 65 9.96 13.74 -2.51
N GLY A 66 10.31 12.48 -2.26
CA GLY A 66 9.51 11.60 -1.43
C GLY A 66 9.39 12.08 0.02
N ARG A 67 10.45 12.71 0.56
CA ARG A 67 10.42 13.30 1.91
C ARG A 67 9.49 14.50 1.97
N LEU A 68 9.47 15.33 0.93
CA LEU A 68 8.56 16.47 0.83
C LEU A 68 7.11 16.01 0.64
N GLU A 69 6.87 15.00 -0.20
CA GLU A 69 5.55 14.39 -0.36
C GLU A 69 5.03 13.83 0.97
N ARG A 70 5.87 13.09 1.70
CA ARG A 70 5.56 12.60 3.04
C ARG A 70 5.23 13.74 4.01
N PHE A 71 6.05 14.78 4.04
CA PHE A 71 5.83 15.94 4.89
C PHE A 71 4.46 16.58 4.65
N VAL A 72 4.13 16.82 3.38
CA VAL A 72 2.86 17.44 2.99
C VAL A 72 1.68 16.56 3.38
N ALA A 73 1.76 15.24 3.11
CA ALA A 73 0.70 14.31 3.46
C ALA A 73 0.52 14.18 4.99
N ASP A 74 1.61 14.16 5.76
CA ASP A 74 1.54 14.12 7.22
C ASP A 74 0.97 15.42 7.78
N TRP A 75 1.33 16.56 7.20
CA TRP A 75 0.78 17.86 7.59
C TRP A 75 -0.73 17.92 7.34
N HIS A 76 -1.19 17.54 6.14
CA HIS A 76 -2.61 17.45 5.80
C HIS A 76 -3.35 16.57 6.81
N ASN A 77 -2.82 15.37 7.04
CA ASN A 77 -3.39 14.40 7.96
C ASN A 77 -3.50 14.89 9.42
N ALA A 78 -2.63 15.81 9.84
CA ALA A 78 -2.63 16.37 11.19
C ALA A 78 -3.53 17.61 11.34
N ASN A 79 -3.69 18.40 10.28
CA ASN A 79 -4.30 19.71 10.35
C ASN A 79 -5.68 19.82 9.68
N VAL A 80 -5.97 18.95 8.71
CA VAL A 80 -7.25 18.96 7.98
C VAL A 80 -8.10 17.80 8.46
N GLN A 81 -9.27 18.14 9.02
CA GLN A 81 -10.22 17.16 9.55
C GLN A 81 -11.49 17.04 8.69
N GLU A 82 -11.66 17.95 7.73
CA GLU A 82 -12.81 17.90 6.85
C GLU A 82 -12.74 16.70 5.92
N ALA A 83 -13.80 15.89 5.94
CA ALA A 83 -13.94 14.81 4.98
C ALA A 83 -14.14 15.40 3.57
N PRO A 84 -13.57 14.78 2.52
CA PRO A 84 -13.80 15.23 1.16
C PRO A 84 -15.29 15.16 0.83
N ALA A 85 -15.78 16.15 0.09
CA ALA A 85 -17.17 16.16 -0.35
C ALA A 85 -17.45 14.95 -1.25
N LYS A 86 -18.48 14.18 -0.92
CA LYS A 86 -18.90 13.04 -1.75
C LYS A 86 -19.43 13.57 -3.09
N PRO A 87 -18.86 13.13 -4.23
CA PRO A 87 -19.37 13.49 -5.55
C PRO A 87 -20.80 13.00 -5.77
N ILE A 88 -21.52 13.68 -6.65
CA ILE A 88 -22.85 13.24 -7.08
C ILE A 88 -22.68 11.95 -7.90
N SER A 89 -23.46 10.91 -7.57
CA SER A 89 -23.42 9.65 -8.31
C SER A 89 -23.85 9.86 -9.76
N ASN A 90 -23.11 9.25 -10.68
CA ASN A 90 -23.44 9.18 -12.10
C ASN A 90 -24.36 7.98 -12.43
N GLY A 91 -24.73 7.18 -11.43
CA GLY A 91 -25.61 6.02 -11.55
C GLY A 91 -24.91 4.72 -11.96
N HIS A 92 -23.62 4.76 -12.29
CA HIS A 92 -22.87 3.57 -12.73
C HIS A 92 -22.15 2.90 -11.58
N LYS A 93 -22.22 1.55 -11.50
CA LYS A 93 -21.64 0.73 -10.45
C LYS A 93 -20.38 0.00 -10.94
N VAL A 94 -19.30 0.09 -10.18
CA VAL A 94 -18.04 -0.60 -10.49
C VAL A 94 -17.59 -1.45 -9.30
N ALA A 95 -17.26 -2.71 -9.55
CA ALA A 95 -16.61 -3.60 -8.59
C ALA A 95 -15.09 -3.52 -8.73
N VAL A 96 -14.38 -3.45 -7.61
CA VAL A 96 -12.93 -3.50 -7.55
C VAL A 96 -12.54 -4.71 -6.71
N ILE A 97 -11.83 -5.67 -7.29
CA ILE A 97 -11.38 -6.89 -6.61
C ILE A 97 -9.96 -6.69 -6.11
N GLY A 98 -9.80 -6.66 -4.79
CA GLY A 98 -8.56 -6.42 -4.08
C GLY A 98 -8.41 -4.96 -3.62
N SER A 99 -8.05 -4.79 -2.35
CA SER A 99 -7.84 -3.49 -1.70
C SER A 99 -6.36 -3.10 -1.58
N GLY A 100 -5.50 -3.69 -2.38
CA GLY A 100 -4.09 -3.27 -2.49
C GLY A 100 -3.95 -1.88 -3.13
N PRO A 101 -2.72 -1.36 -3.27
CA PRO A 101 -2.49 -0.01 -3.83
C PRO A 101 -3.21 0.24 -5.15
N SER A 102 -3.20 -0.74 -6.04
CA SER A 102 -3.86 -0.67 -7.34
C SER A 102 -5.38 -0.52 -7.21
N GLY A 103 -6.01 -1.38 -6.39
CA GLY A 103 -7.46 -1.34 -6.17
C GLY A 103 -7.90 -0.07 -5.46
N LEU A 104 -7.20 0.37 -4.42
CA LEU A 104 -7.52 1.60 -3.70
C LEU A 104 -7.38 2.84 -4.60
N THR A 105 -6.34 2.90 -5.44
CA THR A 105 -6.18 3.99 -6.42
C THR A 105 -7.31 4.02 -7.43
N CYS A 106 -7.61 2.87 -8.04
CA CYS A 106 -8.73 2.74 -8.98
C CYS A 106 -10.06 3.16 -8.33
N ALA A 107 -10.33 2.69 -7.12
CA ALA A 107 -11.55 3.04 -6.38
C ALA A 107 -11.64 4.54 -6.09
N GLY A 108 -10.55 5.17 -5.68
CA GLY A 108 -10.49 6.61 -5.41
C GLY A 108 -10.74 7.44 -6.67
N ASP A 109 -10.07 7.09 -7.78
CA ASP A 109 -10.19 7.81 -9.04
C ASP A 109 -11.61 7.70 -9.64
N LEU A 110 -12.23 6.52 -9.52
CA LEU A 110 -13.61 6.31 -9.95
C LEU A 110 -14.61 7.04 -9.05
N ALA A 111 -14.41 6.98 -7.73
CA ALA A 111 -15.29 7.69 -6.79
C ALA A 111 -15.29 9.20 -7.02
N LYS A 112 -14.10 9.81 -7.25
CA LYS A 112 -13.98 11.24 -7.60
C LYS A 112 -14.77 11.61 -8.87
N LYS A 113 -15.01 10.65 -9.76
CA LYS A 113 -15.81 10.83 -11.00
C LYS A 113 -17.29 10.50 -10.81
N GLY A 114 -17.72 10.21 -9.60
CA GLY A 114 -19.11 9.93 -9.26
C GLY A 114 -19.58 8.50 -9.49
N TYR A 115 -18.69 7.54 -9.75
CA TYR A 115 -19.06 6.13 -9.82
C TYR A 115 -19.39 5.57 -8.44
N ASP A 116 -20.37 4.67 -8.37
CA ASP A 116 -20.68 3.90 -7.17
C ASP A 116 -19.72 2.69 -7.08
N VAL A 117 -18.67 2.83 -6.29
CA VAL A 117 -17.60 1.83 -6.22
C VAL A 117 -17.74 0.95 -5.00
N THR A 118 -17.59 -0.37 -5.20
CA THR A 118 -17.43 -1.34 -4.11
C THR A 118 -16.12 -2.10 -4.29
N VAL A 119 -15.27 -2.05 -3.27
CA VAL A 119 -14.03 -2.81 -3.18
C VAL A 119 -14.28 -4.10 -2.41
N PHE A 120 -13.93 -5.24 -3.00
CA PHE A 120 -14.00 -6.55 -2.38
C PHE A 120 -12.59 -7.02 -2.00
N GLU A 121 -12.38 -7.28 -0.72
CA GLU A 121 -11.10 -7.70 -0.17
C GLU A 121 -11.21 -9.11 0.43
N ALA A 122 -10.29 -9.98 0.06
CA ALA A 122 -10.26 -11.36 0.56
C ALA A 122 -9.89 -11.46 2.05
N LEU A 123 -9.03 -10.56 2.52
CA LEU A 123 -8.57 -10.52 3.91
C LEU A 123 -9.55 -9.73 4.80
N HIS A 124 -9.35 -9.83 6.11
CA HIS A 124 -10.18 -9.16 7.12
C HIS A 124 -9.86 -7.65 7.28
N LEU A 125 -8.75 -7.17 6.71
CA LEU A 125 -8.36 -5.76 6.68
C LEU A 125 -8.07 -5.32 5.25
N ALA A 126 -8.53 -4.12 4.90
CA ALA A 126 -8.21 -3.50 3.63
C ALA A 126 -6.77 -2.95 3.61
N GLY A 127 -6.18 -2.89 2.42
CA GLY A 127 -4.84 -2.34 2.19
C GLY A 127 -3.89 -3.31 1.47
N GLY A 128 -4.25 -4.59 1.35
CA GLY A 128 -3.42 -5.58 0.66
C GLY A 128 -1.98 -5.60 1.20
N VAL A 129 -0.99 -5.57 0.31
CA VAL A 129 0.43 -5.60 0.67
C VAL A 129 0.85 -4.47 1.63
N LEU A 130 0.16 -3.34 1.63
CA LEU A 130 0.43 -2.22 2.55
C LEU A 130 0.20 -2.63 4.01
N VAL A 131 -0.66 -3.61 4.24
CA VAL A 131 -1.02 -4.09 5.58
C VAL A 131 -0.35 -5.42 5.89
N TYR A 132 -0.41 -6.40 5.00
CA TYR A 132 0.15 -7.72 5.28
C TYR A 132 1.65 -7.83 5.03
N GLY A 133 2.19 -7.08 4.04
CA GLY A 133 3.56 -7.24 3.58
C GLY A 133 4.54 -6.23 4.18
N ILE A 134 4.21 -4.95 4.16
CA ILE A 134 5.11 -3.88 4.59
C ILE A 134 5.10 -3.76 6.12
N PRO A 135 6.27 -3.80 6.80
CA PRO A 135 6.33 -3.71 8.25
C PRO A 135 5.85 -2.38 8.82
N GLU A 136 5.35 -2.42 10.06
CA GLU A 136 4.84 -1.26 10.81
C GLU A 136 5.87 -0.11 10.86
N PHE A 137 7.16 -0.43 11.04
CA PHE A 137 8.22 0.58 11.13
C PHE A 137 8.55 1.28 9.81
N ARG A 138 8.09 0.75 8.67
CA ARG A 138 8.17 1.41 7.35
C ARG A 138 6.87 2.14 7.01
N LEU A 139 5.75 1.49 7.25
CA LEU A 139 4.41 2.01 6.95
C LEU A 139 3.47 1.69 8.11
N PRO A 140 3.26 2.63 9.04
CA PRO A 140 2.28 2.47 10.11
C PRO A 140 0.88 2.16 9.58
N LYS A 141 0.23 1.15 10.13
CA LYS A 141 -1.09 0.69 9.62
C LYS A 141 -2.18 1.73 9.82
N ALA A 142 -2.04 2.59 10.82
CA ALA A 142 -2.94 3.72 11.03
C ALA A 142 -2.98 4.68 9.83
N ILE A 143 -1.86 4.86 9.12
CA ILE A 143 -1.80 5.67 7.91
C ILE A 143 -2.59 5.02 6.78
N VAL A 144 -2.40 3.71 6.57
CA VAL A 144 -3.15 2.96 5.55
C VAL A 144 -4.64 3.00 5.85
N GLN A 145 -5.01 2.83 7.12
CA GLN A 145 -6.41 2.89 7.54
C GLN A 145 -7.02 4.28 7.27
N LYS A 146 -6.27 5.36 7.53
CA LYS A 146 -6.73 6.72 7.25
C LYS A 146 -6.97 6.95 5.75
N GLU A 147 -6.11 6.43 4.88
CA GLU A 147 -6.32 6.49 3.43
C GLU A 147 -7.60 5.73 3.02
N VAL A 148 -7.81 4.53 3.57
CA VAL A 148 -9.04 3.74 3.33
C VAL A 148 -10.28 4.48 3.83
N ASP A 149 -10.22 5.12 4.99
CA ASP A 149 -11.32 5.88 5.56
C ASP A 149 -11.63 7.13 4.73
N GLY A 150 -10.61 7.79 4.17
CA GLY A 150 -10.78 8.87 3.19
C GLY A 150 -11.55 8.41 1.94
N LEU A 151 -11.24 7.22 1.41
CA LEU A 151 -11.99 6.63 0.29
C LEU A 151 -13.45 6.31 0.68
N LYS A 152 -13.68 5.79 1.88
CA LYS A 152 -15.04 5.57 2.39
C LYS A 152 -15.82 6.88 2.52
N ALA A 153 -15.18 7.96 2.92
CA ALA A 153 -15.81 9.28 2.97
C ALA A 153 -16.22 9.78 1.58
N LEU A 154 -15.48 9.45 0.53
CA LEU A 154 -15.88 9.69 -0.86
C LEU A 154 -17.06 8.81 -1.33
N GLY A 155 -17.52 7.85 -0.52
CA GLY A 155 -18.63 6.96 -0.81
C GLY A 155 -18.22 5.57 -1.30
N VAL A 156 -16.94 5.23 -1.34
CA VAL A 156 -16.46 3.88 -1.66
C VAL A 156 -16.92 2.90 -0.58
N LYS A 157 -17.57 1.81 -0.97
CA LYS A 157 -17.86 0.69 -0.07
C LYS A 157 -16.68 -0.27 -0.05
N VAL A 158 -16.35 -0.81 1.13
CA VAL A 158 -15.28 -1.80 1.29
C VAL A 158 -15.83 -3.00 2.03
N GLU A 159 -15.89 -4.12 1.31
CA GLU A 159 -16.38 -5.42 1.80
C GLU A 159 -15.18 -6.35 2.00
N THR A 160 -14.87 -6.66 3.25
CA THR A 160 -13.78 -7.57 3.62
C THR A 160 -14.26 -9.02 3.76
N ASN A 161 -13.33 -9.97 3.83
CA ASN A 161 -13.60 -11.42 3.88
C ASN A 161 -14.38 -11.94 2.65
N MET A 162 -14.20 -11.27 1.50
CA MET A 162 -14.87 -11.58 0.24
C MET A 162 -13.88 -12.12 -0.80
N VAL A 163 -13.79 -13.45 -0.89
CA VAL A 163 -12.92 -14.14 -1.86
C VAL A 163 -13.67 -14.28 -3.17
N ILE A 164 -13.55 -13.29 -4.05
CA ILE A 164 -14.18 -13.32 -5.37
C ILE A 164 -13.63 -14.48 -6.21
N GLY A 165 -14.54 -15.19 -6.87
CA GLY A 165 -14.26 -16.46 -7.54
C GLY A 165 -14.45 -17.70 -6.64
N ARG A 166 -14.74 -17.49 -5.33
CA ARG A 166 -15.10 -18.58 -4.39
C ARG A 166 -16.44 -18.32 -3.72
N VAL A 167 -16.63 -17.13 -3.17
CA VAL A 167 -17.89 -16.74 -2.49
C VAL A 167 -18.90 -16.21 -3.52
N VAL A 168 -18.42 -15.37 -4.44
CA VAL A 168 -19.20 -14.79 -5.54
C VAL A 168 -18.31 -14.81 -6.78
N SER A 169 -18.84 -15.20 -7.91
CA SER A 169 -18.17 -15.16 -9.20
C SER A 169 -18.24 -13.75 -9.83
N ILE A 170 -17.40 -13.49 -10.83
CA ILE A 170 -17.46 -12.24 -11.60
C ILE A 170 -18.78 -12.11 -12.34
N ASP A 171 -19.30 -13.22 -12.89
CA ASP A 171 -20.56 -13.23 -13.60
C ASP A 171 -21.74 -12.89 -12.67
N GLU A 172 -21.72 -13.37 -11.44
CA GLU A 172 -22.72 -13.00 -10.42
C GLU A 172 -22.60 -11.53 -10.02
N LEU A 173 -21.39 -11.00 -9.86
CA LEU A 173 -21.20 -9.56 -9.60
C LEU A 173 -21.85 -8.71 -10.68
N MET A 174 -21.74 -9.09 -11.94
CA MET A 174 -22.33 -8.35 -13.06
C MET A 174 -23.84 -8.61 -13.18
N SER A 175 -24.29 -9.87 -13.16
CA SER A 175 -25.68 -10.24 -13.47
C SER A 175 -26.65 -10.07 -12.30
N GLN A 176 -26.20 -10.33 -11.05
CA GLN A 176 -27.06 -10.32 -9.87
C GLN A 176 -26.87 -9.07 -9.01
N TYR A 177 -25.62 -8.60 -8.85
CA TYR A 177 -25.31 -7.43 -8.05
C TYR A 177 -25.38 -6.13 -8.85
N GLY A 178 -25.46 -6.22 -10.18
CA GLY A 178 -25.64 -5.10 -11.08
C GLY A 178 -24.42 -4.22 -11.26
N PHE A 179 -23.21 -4.78 -11.10
CA PHE A 179 -21.99 -4.08 -11.48
C PHE A 179 -21.81 -4.08 -12.99
N GLU A 180 -21.51 -2.93 -13.57
CA GLU A 180 -21.34 -2.74 -15.01
C GLU A 180 -19.90 -2.98 -15.48
N ALA A 181 -18.96 -2.85 -14.56
CA ALA A 181 -17.55 -3.13 -14.80
C ALA A 181 -16.88 -3.73 -13.58
N VAL A 182 -15.83 -4.52 -13.81
CA VAL A 182 -15.02 -5.13 -12.75
C VAL A 182 -13.55 -4.84 -13.01
N PHE A 183 -12.88 -4.25 -12.02
CA PHE A 183 -11.43 -4.07 -12.00
C PHE A 183 -10.80 -5.18 -11.16
N ILE A 184 -9.81 -5.90 -11.70
CA ILE A 184 -9.10 -6.98 -11.01
C ILE A 184 -7.73 -6.49 -10.55
N GLY A 185 -7.61 -6.22 -9.25
CA GLY A 185 -6.38 -5.78 -8.58
C GLY A 185 -5.97 -6.72 -7.46
N SER A 186 -6.10 -8.05 -7.66
CA SER A 186 -5.89 -9.09 -6.64
C SER A 186 -4.44 -9.23 -6.16
N GLY A 187 -3.49 -8.57 -6.82
CA GLY A 187 -2.08 -8.60 -6.47
C GLY A 187 -1.37 -9.91 -6.82
N ALA A 188 -0.13 -10.05 -6.36
CA ALA A 188 0.73 -11.22 -6.54
C ALA A 188 1.12 -11.81 -5.17
N GLY A 189 0.11 -12.14 -4.35
CA GLY A 189 0.29 -12.66 -2.99
C GLY A 189 0.78 -14.11 -2.93
N LEU A 190 0.64 -14.88 -4.00
CA LEU A 190 1.14 -16.26 -4.04
C LEU A 190 2.67 -16.28 -4.13
N PRO A 191 3.35 -17.00 -3.23
CA PRO A 191 4.80 -17.09 -3.26
C PRO A 191 5.27 -17.91 -4.46
N MET A 192 6.39 -17.50 -5.03
CA MET A 192 7.15 -18.34 -5.98
C MET A 192 8.19 -19.11 -5.19
N PHE A 193 8.16 -20.45 -5.35
CA PHE A 193 9.13 -21.37 -4.76
C PHE A 193 10.29 -21.60 -5.73
N MET A 194 11.46 -21.94 -5.18
CA MET A 194 12.68 -22.17 -5.97
C MET A 194 12.77 -23.60 -6.51
N HIS A 195 11.90 -24.50 -6.04
CA HIS A 195 11.87 -25.92 -6.38
C HIS A 195 13.19 -26.66 -6.07
N ILE A 196 13.77 -26.34 -4.90
CA ILE A 196 14.99 -26.97 -4.41
C ILE A 196 14.71 -27.95 -3.28
N PRO A 197 15.58 -28.96 -3.06
CA PRO A 197 15.43 -29.90 -1.97
C PRO A 197 15.40 -29.21 -0.60
N GLY A 198 14.45 -29.61 0.25
CA GLY A 198 14.31 -29.08 1.60
C GLY A 198 13.39 -27.86 1.73
N GLU A 199 12.86 -27.33 0.65
CA GLU A 199 11.98 -26.14 0.65
C GLU A 199 10.66 -26.36 1.42
N ASN A 200 10.24 -27.64 1.57
CA ASN A 200 9.05 -28.06 2.30
C ASN A 200 9.31 -28.47 3.75
N LEU A 201 10.53 -28.31 4.26
CA LEU A 201 10.88 -28.67 5.63
C LEU A 201 10.30 -27.66 6.64
N CYS A 202 10.07 -28.13 7.88
CA CYS A 202 9.67 -27.26 8.98
C CYS A 202 10.72 -26.16 9.20
N GLY A 203 10.26 -24.93 9.33
CA GLY A 203 11.14 -23.75 9.49
C GLY A 203 11.49 -23.05 8.19
N VAL A 204 11.06 -23.57 7.04
CA VAL A 204 11.15 -22.87 5.76
C VAL A 204 9.81 -22.17 5.49
N TYR A 205 9.87 -20.87 5.24
CA TYR A 205 8.69 -20.03 5.02
C TYR A 205 8.90 -19.18 3.76
N SER A 206 7.83 -18.96 3.03
CA SER A 206 7.84 -17.84 2.09
C SER A 206 7.87 -16.51 2.87
N ALA A 207 8.52 -15.49 2.31
CA ALA A 207 8.54 -14.17 2.93
C ALA A 207 7.12 -13.60 3.10
N ASN A 208 6.21 -13.86 2.16
CA ASN A 208 4.82 -13.43 2.26
C ASN A 208 4.10 -14.05 3.46
N GLU A 209 4.27 -15.35 3.70
CA GLU A 209 3.68 -16.02 4.87
C GLU A 209 4.24 -15.44 6.17
N PHE A 210 5.57 -15.34 6.28
CA PHE A 210 6.22 -14.80 7.46
C PHE A 210 5.78 -13.35 7.74
N LEU A 211 5.82 -12.48 6.73
CA LEU A 211 5.42 -11.08 6.88
C LEU A 211 3.93 -10.91 7.17
N THR A 212 3.06 -11.76 6.63
CA THR A 212 1.64 -11.74 6.95
C THR A 212 1.40 -12.04 8.44
N ARG A 213 2.09 -13.04 8.99
CA ARG A 213 2.01 -13.35 10.42
C ARG A 213 2.49 -12.19 11.29
N ILE A 214 3.60 -11.56 10.88
CA ILE A 214 4.17 -10.41 11.60
C ILE A 214 3.25 -9.19 11.51
N ASN A 215 2.88 -8.77 10.30
CA ASN A 215 2.27 -7.47 10.07
C ASN A 215 0.75 -7.50 10.24
N LEU A 216 0.05 -8.38 9.52
CA LEU A 216 -1.40 -8.48 9.55
C LEU A 216 -1.88 -9.10 10.86
N MET A 217 -1.27 -10.23 11.22
CA MET A 217 -1.66 -11.01 12.41
C MET A 217 -0.97 -10.53 13.69
N LYS A 218 -0.04 -9.57 13.58
CA LYS A 218 0.64 -8.91 14.71
C LYS A 218 1.37 -9.88 15.65
N ALA A 219 1.99 -10.94 15.10
CA ALA A 219 2.70 -11.96 15.87
C ALA A 219 3.86 -11.43 16.72
N TYR A 220 4.31 -10.20 16.49
CA TYR A 220 5.36 -9.53 17.27
C TYR A 220 4.86 -8.93 18.59
N LYS A 221 3.54 -8.87 18.82
CA LYS A 221 2.99 -8.27 20.04
C LYS A 221 3.00 -9.28 21.17
N ASP A 222 3.29 -8.81 22.38
CA ASP A 222 3.17 -9.60 23.58
C ASP A 222 1.73 -10.08 23.76
N GLY A 223 1.56 -11.37 24.08
CA GLY A 223 0.26 -12.00 24.21
C GLY A 223 -0.45 -12.33 22.90
N SER A 224 0.22 -12.20 21.76
CA SER A 224 -0.33 -12.67 20.47
C SER A 224 -0.44 -14.20 20.48
N ASP A 225 -1.62 -14.71 20.08
CA ASP A 225 -1.89 -16.12 19.86
C ASP A 225 -1.51 -16.62 18.46
N THR A 226 -1.03 -15.71 17.61
CA THR A 226 -0.61 -16.04 16.24
C THR A 226 0.61 -16.95 16.25
N PRO A 227 0.50 -18.16 15.67
CA PRO A 227 1.59 -19.11 15.66
C PRO A 227 2.76 -18.60 14.81
N ILE A 228 3.89 -18.38 15.45
CA ILE A 228 5.16 -18.05 14.82
C ILE A 228 6.27 -18.83 15.51
N MET A 229 7.29 -19.23 14.73
CA MET A 229 8.44 -19.87 15.30
C MET A 229 9.19 -18.89 16.22
N PRO A 230 9.57 -19.27 17.44
CA PRO A 230 10.40 -18.42 18.29
C PRO A 230 11.75 -18.20 17.61
N LEU A 231 12.05 -16.93 17.30
CA LEU A 231 13.24 -16.53 16.52
C LEU A 231 14.41 -16.11 17.42
N ALA A 232 14.16 -15.77 18.68
CA ALA A 232 15.19 -15.34 19.61
C ALA A 232 16.33 -16.38 19.72
N GLY A 233 17.56 -15.94 19.41
CA GLY A 233 18.75 -16.81 19.41
C GLY A 233 18.83 -17.83 18.26
N LYS A 234 17.91 -17.81 17.31
CA LYS A 234 17.95 -18.67 16.12
C LYS A 234 18.75 -18.03 14.99
N LYS A 235 19.39 -18.87 14.18
CA LYS A 235 19.99 -18.46 12.91
C LYS A 235 18.92 -18.51 11.82
N VAL A 236 18.75 -17.40 11.11
CA VAL A 236 17.78 -17.26 10.03
C VAL A 236 18.51 -16.87 8.75
N ALA A 237 18.34 -17.66 7.71
CA ALA A 237 18.79 -17.33 6.38
C ALA A 237 17.63 -16.73 5.58
N VAL A 238 17.84 -15.56 5.00
CA VAL A 238 16.91 -14.90 4.09
C VAL A 238 17.50 -14.91 2.69
N VAL A 239 16.79 -15.52 1.74
CA VAL A 239 17.26 -15.64 0.37
C VAL A 239 16.67 -14.50 -0.47
N GLY A 240 17.55 -13.67 -1.04
CA GLY A 240 17.20 -12.53 -1.91
C GLY A 240 17.56 -11.17 -1.35
N GLY A 241 17.73 -10.19 -2.24
CA GLY A 241 18.13 -8.81 -1.94
C GLY A 241 17.04 -7.75 -2.18
N GLY A 242 15.82 -8.15 -2.56
CA GLY A 242 14.72 -7.22 -2.82
C GLY A 242 14.05 -6.69 -1.54
N ASN A 243 13.15 -5.73 -1.69
CA ASN A 243 12.46 -5.08 -0.55
C ASN A 243 11.78 -6.08 0.39
N VAL A 244 11.15 -7.12 -0.15
CA VAL A 244 10.44 -8.14 0.64
C VAL A 244 11.42 -8.94 1.50
N ALA A 245 12.55 -9.36 0.92
CA ALA A 245 13.61 -10.07 1.64
C ALA A 245 14.22 -9.19 2.75
N MET A 246 14.48 -7.91 2.44
CA MET A 246 14.99 -6.96 3.43
C MET A 246 14.01 -6.74 4.57
N ASP A 247 12.71 -6.67 4.29
CA ASP A 247 11.68 -6.54 5.33
C ASP A 247 11.59 -7.81 6.19
N ALA A 248 11.66 -9.01 5.58
CA ALA A 248 11.72 -10.27 6.32
C ALA A 248 12.98 -10.36 7.21
N ALA A 249 14.13 -9.97 6.69
CA ALA A 249 15.39 -9.93 7.45
C ALA A 249 15.30 -8.97 8.64
N ARG A 250 14.79 -7.76 8.43
CA ARG A 250 14.62 -6.76 9.50
C ARG A 250 13.63 -7.22 10.57
N CYS A 251 12.52 -7.83 10.16
CA CYS A 251 11.55 -8.39 11.09
C CYS A 251 12.17 -9.53 11.90
N SER A 252 12.88 -10.46 11.27
CA SER A 252 13.57 -11.55 11.95
C SER A 252 14.60 -11.03 12.96
N LYS A 253 15.39 -10.01 12.58
CA LYS A 253 16.38 -9.39 13.47
C LYS A 253 15.73 -8.73 14.68
N ARG A 254 14.60 -8.03 14.48
CA ARG A 254 13.83 -7.40 15.57
C ARG A 254 13.24 -8.42 16.54
N LEU A 255 12.96 -9.63 16.08
CA LEU A 255 12.48 -10.75 16.89
C LEU A 255 13.63 -11.54 17.54
N GLY A 256 14.86 -11.03 17.48
CA GLY A 256 16.01 -11.59 18.20
C GLY A 256 16.79 -12.65 17.44
N ALA A 257 16.56 -12.83 16.13
CA ALA A 257 17.34 -13.76 15.32
C ALA A 257 18.73 -13.24 14.97
N ASP A 258 19.66 -14.17 14.74
CA ASP A 258 20.89 -13.94 14.01
C ASP A 258 20.64 -14.17 12.52
N VAL A 259 20.68 -13.08 11.71
CA VAL A 259 20.15 -13.08 10.35
C VAL A 259 21.27 -13.01 9.32
N TYR A 260 21.23 -13.89 8.36
CA TYR A 260 22.09 -13.94 7.19
C TYR A 260 21.26 -13.70 5.94
N ILE A 261 21.81 -12.95 4.97
CA ILE A 261 21.17 -12.67 3.68
C ILE A 261 22.04 -13.33 2.60
N ALA A 262 21.40 -14.11 1.73
CA ALA A 262 22.04 -14.81 0.63
C ALA A 262 21.44 -14.42 -0.73
#